data_811ab19c163c77088ddf80d689ab00a7
#
_entry.id   811ab19c163c77088ddf80d689ab00a7
#
_cell.length_a   1.000
_cell.length_b   1.000
_cell.length_c   1.000
_cell.angle_alpha   90.00
_cell.angle_beta   90.00
_cell.angle_gamma   90.00
#
_symmetry.space_group_name_H-M   'P 1'
#
loop_
_entity.id
_entity.type
_entity.pdbx_description
1 polymer ?
#
loop_
_entity_poly.entity_id
_entity_poly.type
_entity_poly.pdbx_seq_one_letter_code
_entity_poly.pdbx_strand_id
1 'polypeptide(L)'
;MYIITGSTGLIGSSTCEYYLNKKKKIIGIDNDLRKYFFGLNSSNKWKEKKLKKDKNYIHYSVDIRNKAKIFKIFRKYKKKIKGVIHTAAQPSHDWAAKEPFTDFDVNANGTLNLLEALRNFCPDSPFVFTS
;
A
#
# COMPACT_ATOMS: atom_id res chain seq x y z
N MET A 1 -5.73 -14.03 1.27
CA MET A 1 -5.73 -12.70 0.62
C MET A 1 -4.36 -12.07 0.78
N TYR A 2 -4.03 -11.11 -0.08
CA TYR A 2 -2.77 -10.39 -0.02
C TYR A 2 -3.03 -8.91 0.27
N ILE A 3 -2.16 -8.28 1.04
CA ILE A 3 -2.15 -6.83 1.20
C ILE A 3 -1.13 -6.25 0.21
N ILE A 4 -1.55 -5.25 -0.57
CA ILE A 4 -0.68 -4.52 -1.50
C ILE A 4 -0.78 -3.04 -1.15
N THR A 5 0.32 -2.44 -0.70
CA THR A 5 0.39 -0.99 -0.44
C THR A 5 0.90 -0.28 -1.69
N GLY A 6 0.55 0.99 -1.86
CA GLY A 6 0.79 1.68 -3.13
C GLY A 6 0.01 1.05 -4.28
N SER A 7 -1.17 0.49 -3.97
CA SER A 7 -1.95 -0.38 -4.85
C SER A 7 -2.42 0.28 -6.14
N THR A 8 -2.40 1.60 -6.23
CA THR A 8 -2.72 2.36 -7.45
C THR A 8 -1.49 2.91 -8.16
N GLY A 9 -0.30 2.76 -7.57
CA GLY A 9 0.98 3.10 -8.19
C GLY A 9 1.30 2.21 -9.40
N LEU A 10 2.44 2.42 -10.04
CA LEU A 10 2.86 1.66 -11.22
C LEU A 10 3.01 0.17 -10.89
N ILE A 11 3.86 -0.16 -9.94
CA ILE A 11 4.14 -1.54 -9.54
C ILE A 11 2.94 -2.14 -8.81
N GLY A 12 2.36 -1.41 -7.86
CA GLY A 12 1.24 -1.89 -7.05
C GLY A 12 0.01 -2.25 -7.87
N SER A 13 -0.36 -1.44 -8.87
CA SER A 13 -1.52 -1.74 -9.72
C SER A 13 -1.30 -2.97 -10.59
N SER A 14 -0.13 -3.12 -11.18
CA SER A 14 0.24 -4.31 -11.96
C SER A 14 0.23 -5.57 -11.09
N THR A 15 0.74 -5.45 -9.86
CA THR A 15 0.70 -6.55 -8.88
C THR A 15 -0.73 -6.92 -8.50
N CYS A 16 -1.59 -5.92 -8.27
CA CYS A 16 -3.02 -6.16 -8.02
C CYS A 16 -3.67 -6.91 -9.17
N GLU A 17 -3.50 -6.45 -10.41
CA GLU A 17 -4.06 -7.09 -11.60
C GLU A 17 -3.58 -8.52 -11.76
N TYR A 18 -2.28 -8.79 -11.56
CA TYR A 18 -1.72 -10.14 -11.62
C TYR A 18 -2.42 -11.11 -10.64
N TYR A 19 -2.56 -10.72 -9.38
CA TYR A 19 -3.21 -11.57 -8.38
C TYR A 19 -4.73 -11.67 -8.57
N LEU A 20 -5.40 -10.61 -9.02
CA LEU A 20 -6.84 -10.64 -9.34
C LEU A 20 -7.13 -11.58 -10.50
N ASN A 21 -6.31 -11.59 -11.54
CA ASN A 21 -6.39 -12.55 -12.66
C ASN A 21 -6.26 -14.00 -12.16
N LYS A 22 -5.49 -14.24 -11.11
CA LYS A 22 -5.39 -15.53 -10.41
C LYS A 22 -6.51 -15.77 -9.38
N LYS A 23 -7.58 -14.99 -9.43
CA LYS A 23 -8.74 -15.08 -8.51
C LYS A 23 -8.38 -14.96 -7.03
N LYS A 24 -7.29 -14.28 -6.70
CA LYS A 24 -6.90 -14.03 -5.31
C LYS A 24 -7.61 -12.80 -4.77
N LYS A 25 -7.96 -12.80 -3.48
CA LYS A 25 -8.51 -11.63 -2.80
C LYS A 25 -7.39 -10.65 -2.44
N ILE A 26 -7.57 -9.38 -2.78
CA ILE A 26 -6.60 -8.31 -2.57
C ILE A 26 -7.18 -7.23 -1.67
N ILE A 27 -6.35 -6.79 -0.74
CA ILE A 27 -6.54 -5.58 0.05
C ILE A 27 -5.54 -4.57 -0.46
N GLY A 28 -6.02 -3.59 -1.23
CA GLY A 28 -5.21 -2.47 -1.69
C GLY A 28 -5.21 -1.34 -0.66
N ILE A 29 -4.05 -0.83 -0.31
CA ILE A 29 -3.86 0.34 0.56
C ILE A 29 -3.16 1.42 -0.24
N ASP A 30 -3.82 2.57 -0.43
CA ASP A 30 -3.28 3.71 -1.17
C ASP A 30 -4.08 4.97 -0.82
N ASN A 31 -3.41 6.10 -0.65
CA ASN A 31 -4.04 7.38 -0.34
C ASN A 31 -3.91 8.40 -1.47
N ASP A 32 -3.41 8.00 -2.64
CA ASP A 32 -3.17 8.87 -3.80
C ASP A 32 -2.22 10.04 -3.47
N LEU A 33 -1.23 9.79 -2.59
CA LEU A 33 -0.25 10.81 -2.18
C LEU A 33 0.60 11.32 -3.35
N ARG A 34 0.61 10.58 -4.47
CA ARG A 34 1.29 10.99 -5.70
C ARG A 34 0.88 12.39 -6.17
N LYS A 35 -0.40 12.74 -6.03
CA LYS A 35 -0.89 14.08 -6.41
C LYS A 35 -0.28 15.21 -5.56
N TYR A 36 0.10 14.93 -4.32
CA TYR A 36 0.81 15.90 -3.47
C TYR A 36 2.20 16.21 -4.02
N PHE A 37 2.93 15.17 -4.47
CA PHE A 37 4.29 15.32 -4.96
C PHE A 37 4.36 15.85 -6.40
N PHE A 38 3.42 15.49 -7.26
CA PHE A 38 3.51 15.71 -8.71
C PHE A 38 2.33 16.49 -9.32
N GLY A 39 1.46 17.06 -8.46
CA GLY A 39 0.28 17.84 -8.88
C GLY A 39 -0.94 16.98 -9.20
N LEU A 40 -2.09 17.64 -9.36
CA LEU A 40 -3.40 16.99 -9.50
C LEU A 40 -3.49 16.03 -10.69
N ASN A 41 -2.83 16.35 -11.79
CA ASN A 41 -2.83 15.53 -13.02
C ASN A 41 -2.10 14.17 -12.83
N SER A 42 -1.32 14.02 -11.77
CA SER A 42 -0.63 12.77 -11.47
C SER A 42 -1.47 11.77 -10.66
N SER A 43 -2.71 12.12 -10.32
CA SER A 43 -3.61 11.26 -9.54
C SER A 43 -3.87 9.91 -10.20
N ASN A 44 -3.84 8.86 -9.39
CA ASN A 44 -4.10 7.48 -9.80
C ASN A 44 -5.55 7.04 -9.53
N LYS A 45 -6.48 7.96 -9.28
CA LYS A 45 -7.89 7.66 -9.00
C LYS A 45 -8.57 6.82 -10.09
N TRP A 46 -8.15 6.95 -11.34
CA TRP A 46 -8.69 6.12 -12.43
C TRP A 46 -8.31 4.64 -12.28
N LYS A 47 -7.09 4.33 -11.77
CA LYS A 47 -6.67 2.96 -11.47
C LYS A 47 -7.45 2.39 -10.27
N GLU A 48 -7.65 3.20 -9.23
CA GLU A 48 -8.51 2.82 -8.11
C GLU A 48 -9.91 2.41 -8.59
N LYS A 49 -10.54 3.25 -9.44
CA LYS A 49 -11.85 2.95 -10.03
C LYS A 49 -11.84 1.66 -10.86
N LYS A 50 -10.76 1.41 -11.62
CA LYS A 50 -10.61 0.19 -12.41
C LYS A 50 -10.52 -1.04 -11.52
N LEU A 51 -9.64 -1.03 -10.51
CA LEU A 51 -9.44 -2.15 -9.60
C LEU A 51 -10.71 -2.48 -8.78
N LYS A 52 -11.45 -1.46 -8.34
CA LYS A 52 -12.70 -1.63 -7.59
C LYS A 52 -13.83 -2.32 -8.36
N LYS A 53 -13.71 -2.49 -9.68
CA LYS A 53 -14.67 -3.28 -10.47
C LYS A 53 -14.55 -4.77 -10.19
N ASP A 54 -13.41 -5.25 -9.72
CA ASP A 54 -13.24 -6.66 -9.36
C ASP A 54 -13.73 -6.91 -7.92
N LYS A 55 -14.65 -7.85 -7.75
CA LYS A 55 -15.23 -8.24 -6.46
C LYS A 55 -14.22 -8.79 -5.45
N ASN A 56 -13.05 -9.19 -5.91
CA ASN A 56 -11.96 -9.68 -5.08
C ASN A 56 -11.01 -8.56 -4.61
N TYR A 57 -11.26 -7.31 -5.01
CA TYR A 57 -10.45 -6.16 -4.60
C TYR A 57 -11.19 -5.32 -3.55
N ILE A 58 -10.52 -5.07 -2.43
CA ILE A 58 -10.99 -4.18 -1.36
C ILE A 58 -9.99 -3.03 -1.24
N HIS A 59 -10.44 -1.80 -1.37
CA HIS A 59 -9.60 -0.61 -1.27
C HIS A 59 -9.73 0.07 0.09
N TYR A 60 -8.59 0.42 0.67
CA TYR A 60 -8.48 1.30 1.82
C TYR A 60 -7.71 2.57 1.44
N SER A 61 -8.39 3.72 1.46
CA SER A 61 -7.74 5.02 1.29
C SER A 61 -7.08 5.42 2.62
N VAL A 62 -5.88 4.88 2.85
CA VAL A 62 -5.13 5.03 4.10
C VAL A 62 -3.68 5.34 3.81
N ASP A 63 -3.14 6.31 4.55
CA ASP A 63 -1.72 6.60 4.58
C ASP A 63 -0.99 5.57 5.45
N ILE A 64 0.10 4.98 4.94
CA ILE A 64 0.89 3.98 5.68
C ILE A 64 1.54 4.55 6.95
N ARG A 65 1.70 5.87 7.04
CA ARG A 65 2.15 6.56 8.27
C ARG A 65 1.11 6.48 9.40
N ASN A 66 -0.16 6.26 9.08
CA ASN A 66 -1.20 6.15 10.09
C ASN A 66 -1.22 4.76 10.72
N LYS A 67 -0.38 4.58 11.75
CA LYS A 67 -0.23 3.33 12.50
C LYS A 67 -1.56 2.74 12.94
N ALA A 68 -2.45 3.54 13.52
CA ALA A 68 -3.72 3.06 14.06
C ALA A 68 -4.62 2.44 12.98
N LYS A 69 -4.72 3.09 11.80
CA LYS A 69 -5.51 2.59 10.67
C LYS A 69 -4.87 1.33 10.06
N ILE A 70 -3.54 1.29 9.92
CA ILE A 70 -2.81 0.10 9.46
C ILE A 70 -3.07 -1.08 10.41
N PHE A 71 -2.88 -0.90 11.71
CA PHE A 71 -3.16 -1.94 12.71
C PHE A 71 -4.60 -2.41 12.67
N LYS A 72 -5.58 -1.51 12.47
CA LYS A 72 -7.00 -1.86 12.34
C LYS A 72 -7.24 -2.78 11.14
N ILE A 73 -6.60 -2.50 9.99
CA ILE A 73 -6.72 -3.34 8.78
C ILE A 73 -6.13 -4.73 9.05
N PHE A 74 -4.90 -4.81 9.53
CA PHE A 74 -4.24 -6.08 9.80
C PHE A 74 -4.99 -6.92 10.84
N ARG A 75 -5.45 -6.29 11.93
CA ARG A 75 -6.27 -6.94 12.96
C ARG A 75 -7.56 -7.51 12.40
N LYS A 76 -8.23 -6.81 11.49
CA LYS A 76 -9.48 -7.26 10.87
C LYS A 76 -9.29 -8.55 10.08
N TYR A 77 -8.16 -8.72 9.40
CA TYR A 77 -7.95 -9.84 8.49
C TYR A 77 -7.02 -10.93 9.05
N LYS A 78 -6.13 -10.60 9.98
CA LYS A 78 -5.27 -11.55 10.74
C LYS A 78 -4.74 -12.71 9.86
N LYS A 79 -4.99 -13.96 10.30
CA LYS A 79 -4.56 -15.19 9.63
C LYS A 79 -5.08 -15.39 8.18
N LYS A 80 -6.01 -14.55 7.71
CA LYS A 80 -6.44 -14.58 6.30
C LYS A 80 -5.43 -13.92 5.38
N ILE A 81 -4.54 -13.09 5.91
CA ILE A 81 -3.44 -12.49 5.18
C ILE A 81 -2.42 -13.59 4.86
N LYS A 82 -2.05 -13.72 3.59
CA LYS A 82 -1.10 -14.73 3.08
C LYS A 82 0.20 -14.11 2.58
N GLY A 83 0.31 -12.80 2.64
CA GLY A 83 1.50 -12.05 2.28
C GLY A 83 1.20 -10.57 2.15
N VAL A 84 2.24 -9.77 2.32
CA VAL A 84 2.23 -8.31 2.16
C VAL A 84 3.23 -7.95 1.08
N ILE A 85 2.77 -7.17 0.08
CA ILE A 85 3.63 -6.63 -0.98
C ILE A 85 3.60 -5.11 -0.83
N HIS A 86 4.73 -4.58 -0.39
CA HIS A 86 4.88 -3.17 -0.06
C HIS A 86 5.54 -2.42 -1.22
N THR A 87 4.72 -1.63 -1.93
CA THR A 87 5.17 -0.78 -3.05
C THR A 87 4.86 0.70 -2.84
N ALA A 88 4.28 1.05 -1.68
CA ALA A 88 4.07 2.44 -1.32
C ALA A 88 5.39 3.09 -0.93
N ALA A 89 5.71 4.21 -1.55
CA ALA A 89 6.92 4.98 -1.27
C ALA A 89 6.72 6.45 -1.65
N GLN A 90 7.59 7.31 -1.15
CA GLN A 90 7.87 8.61 -1.72
C GLN A 90 9.02 8.43 -2.76
N PRO A 91 8.75 8.54 -4.07
CA PRO A 91 9.70 8.11 -5.09
C PRO A 91 10.57 9.24 -5.67
N SER A 92 10.44 10.48 -5.19
CA SER A 92 11.09 11.64 -5.81
C SER A 92 12.31 12.11 -5.03
N HIS A 93 13.49 12.08 -5.66
CA HIS A 93 14.71 12.63 -5.08
C HIS A 93 14.60 14.13 -4.78
N ASP A 94 13.97 14.90 -5.67
CA ASP A 94 13.78 16.34 -5.47
C ASP A 94 12.90 16.65 -4.25
N TRP A 95 11.88 15.84 -4.01
CA TRP A 95 11.03 15.96 -2.84
C TRP A 95 11.74 15.50 -1.58
N ALA A 96 12.56 14.45 -1.64
CA ALA A 96 13.39 14.01 -0.52
C ALA A 96 14.33 15.14 -0.07
N ALA A 97 14.92 15.87 -1.00
CA ALA A 97 15.76 17.03 -0.69
C ALA A 97 14.97 18.19 -0.06
N LYS A 98 13.74 18.46 -0.52
CA LYS A 98 12.89 19.54 -0.01
C LYS A 98 12.22 19.23 1.31
N GLU A 99 11.74 18.01 1.48
CA GLU A 99 10.98 17.53 2.64
C GLU A 99 11.56 16.21 3.18
N PRO A 100 12.79 16.22 3.72
CA PRO A 100 13.45 14.99 4.18
C PRO A 100 12.69 14.28 5.30
N PHE A 101 11.98 15.00 6.17
CA PHE A 101 11.15 14.39 7.20
C PHE A 101 9.94 13.65 6.60
N THR A 102 9.30 14.22 5.59
CA THR A 102 8.20 13.57 4.85
C THR A 102 8.70 12.32 4.14
N ASP A 103 9.86 12.39 3.51
CA ASP A 103 10.51 11.25 2.86
C ASP A 103 10.79 10.12 3.86
N PHE A 104 11.42 10.45 4.99
CA PHE A 104 11.70 9.49 6.06
C PHE A 104 10.42 8.89 6.64
N ASP A 105 9.40 9.70 6.91
CA ASP A 105 8.14 9.25 7.46
C ASP A 105 7.41 8.26 6.54
N VAL A 106 7.39 8.52 5.24
CA VAL A 106 6.76 7.61 4.27
C VAL A 106 7.58 6.35 4.14
N ASN A 107 8.89 6.47 3.85
CA ASN A 107 9.71 5.33 3.47
C ASN A 107 10.16 4.48 4.66
N ALA A 108 10.50 5.10 5.80
CA ALA A 108 10.96 4.39 6.99
C ALA A 108 9.82 4.10 7.98
N ASN A 109 9.16 5.14 8.52
CA ASN A 109 8.12 4.96 9.54
C ASN A 109 6.89 4.24 8.97
N GLY A 110 6.51 4.53 7.71
CA GLY A 110 5.43 3.80 7.02
C GLY A 110 5.72 2.31 6.90
N THR A 111 6.94 1.96 6.48
CA THR A 111 7.39 0.56 6.40
C THR A 111 7.41 -0.11 7.77
N LEU A 112 7.92 0.58 8.80
CA LEU A 112 7.92 0.07 10.18
C LEU A 112 6.50 -0.22 10.69
N ASN A 113 5.53 0.64 10.40
CA ASN A 113 4.13 0.42 10.77
C ASN A 113 3.56 -0.87 10.16
N LEU A 114 3.92 -1.18 8.92
CA LEU A 114 3.49 -2.40 8.23
C LEU A 114 4.17 -3.64 8.82
N LEU A 115 5.47 -3.58 9.08
CA LEU A 115 6.23 -4.67 9.70
C LEU A 115 5.71 -4.99 11.10
N GLU A 116 5.45 -3.96 11.94
CA GLU A 116 4.88 -4.14 13.27
C GLU A 116 3.44 -4.69 13.23
N ALA A 117 2.63 -4.24 12.27
CA ALA A 117 1.30 -4.79 12.09
C ALA A 117 1.36 -6.28 11.65
N LEU A 118 2.28 -6.61 10.75
CA LEU A 118 2.51 -7.99 10.33
C LEU A 118 2.94 -8.85 11.51
N ARG A 119 3.98 -8.41 12.25
CA ARG A 119 4.50 -9.12 13.45
C ARG A 119 3.40 -9.41 14.47
N ASN A 120 2.49 -8.46 14.69
CA ASN A 120 1.43 -8.58 15.70
C ASN A 120 0.24 -9.44 15.25
N PHE A 121 -0.10 -9.47 13.96
CA PHE A 121 -1.38 -10.05 13.51
C PHE A 121 -1.26 -11.21 12.53
N CYS A 122 -0.13 -11.33 11.83
CA CYS A 122 0.10 -12.40 10.85
C CYS A 122 1.61 -12.69 10.66
N PRO A 123 2.33 -13.07 11.75
CA PRO A 123 3.78 -13.20 11.76
C PRO A 123 4.34 -14.21 10.75
N ASP A 124 3.54 -15.21 10.38
CA ASP A 124 3.93 -16.26 9.42
C ASP A 124 3.78 -15.81 7.95
N SER A 125 3.28 -14.61 7.71
CA SER A 125 3.06 -14.12 6.35
C SER A 125 4.32 -13.47 5.80
N PRO A 126 4.75 -13.80 4.57
CA PRO A 126 5.90 -13.15 3.95
C PRO A 126 5.65 -11.66 3.71
N PHE A 127 6.70 -10.86 3.87
CA PHE A 127 6.73 -9.44 3.54
C PHE A 127 7.74 -9.22 2.42
N VAL A 128 7.27 -8.69 1.30
CA VAL A 128 8.10 -8.34 0.15
C VAL A 128 7.97 -6.84 -0.07
N PHE A 129 9.08 -6.15 -0.24
CA PHE A 129 9.09 -4.74 -0.58
C PHE A 129 9.94 -4.47 -1.82
N THR A 130 9.61 -3.41 -2.53
CA THR A 130 10.41 -2.91 -3.67
C THR A 130 11.31 -1.78 -3.18
N SER A 131 12.59 -1.88 -3.53
CA SER A 131 13.61 -0.85 -3.25
C SER A 131 14.04 -0.17 -4.53
#